data_334975fb66a5e6f8139f16aa74ef03ee
#
_entry.id   334975fb66a5e6f8139f16aa74ef03ee
#
_cell.length_a   1.000
_cell.length_b   1.000
_cell.length_c   1.000
_cell.angle_alpha   90.00
_cell.angle_beta   90.00
_cell.angle_gamma   90.00
#
_symmetry.space_group_name_H-M   'P 1'
#
loop_
_entity.id
_entity.type
_entity.pdbx_description
1 polymer ?
#
loop_
_entity_poly.entity_id
_entity_poly.type
_entity_poly.pdbx_seq_one_letter_code
_entity_poly.pdbx_strand_id
1 'polypeptide(L)'
;MSLATLIIIFLALGGWSSVSAQIEQKWKPHDRNRPAPAAVDPGAPGTETTPGRPPQDAIVLFDGKDLSKWAHKDGSAAKWKNADNYFEVVPKTGDIFTRQPFGDMQLHVEFAEPVPPRGEDQDRGNSGVIIMGLYEVQVLDSYHSKTYPDGQAGAVYGQYPPLVNASRPPGQWQTYDIIFHAPRFDDGGKLLRPAHVTVLHNGVLVQDNVEIHGPTATSDPYKPHAAKLPLELQDHNHPVRFRNIWIRELADGD
;
A
#
# COMPACT_ATOMS: atom_id res chain seq x y z
N MET A 1 -17.10 13.10 -81.06
CA MET A 1 -16.10 13.85 -80.31
C MET A 1 -16.46 13.76 -78.84
N SER A 2 -15.76 12.90 -78.10
CA SER A 2 -15.99 12.68 -76.66
C SER A 2 -14.80 13.19 -75.90
N LEU A 3 -15.01 14.18 -75.02
CA LEU A 3 -13.98 14.76 -74.13
C LEU A 3 -13.86 13.86 -72.91
N ALA A 4 -12.71 13.23 -72.71
CA ALA A 4 -12.39 12.50 -71.51
C ALA A 4 -11.78 13.48 -70.49
N THR A 5 -12.43 13.67 -69.38
CA THR A 5 -11.94 14.48 -68.24
C THR A 5 -11.03 13.64 -67.35
N LEU A 6 -9.75 14.02 -67.29
CA LEU A 6 -8.74 13.37 -66.46
C LEU A 6 -8.84 13.94 -65.02
N ILE A 7 -9.25 13.14 -64.07
CA ILE A 7 -9.24 13.50 -62.65
C ILE A 7 -7.88 13.10 -62.06
N ILE A 8 -7.06 14.07 -61.69
CA ILE A 8 -5.81 13.87 -60.96
C ILE A 8 -6.11 13.87 -59.48
N ILE A 9 -6.01 12.71 -58.81
CA ILE A 9 -6.09 12.59 -57.37
C ILE A 9 -4.71 12.85 -56.79
N PHE A 10 -4.56 13.97 -56.06
CA PHE A 10 -3.39 14.22 -55.24
C PHE A 10 -3.53 13.43 -53.92
N LEU A 11 -2.75 12.36 -53.77
CA LEU A 11 -2.53 11.69 -52.50
C LEU A 11 -1.54 12.54 -51.69
N ALA A 12 -2.05 13.29 -50.70
CA ALA A 12 -1.22 13.92 -49.70
C ALA A 12 -0.68 12.86 -48.74
N LEU A 13 0.59 12.46 -48.92
CA LEU A 13 1.32 11.68 -47.94
C LEU A 13 1.62 12.57 -46.73
N GLY A 14 0.74 12.54 -45.74
CA GLY A 14 0.97 13.13 -44.42
C GLY A 14 2.07 12.34 -43.71
N GLY A 15 3.30 12.86 -43.76
CA GLY A 15 4.37 12.35 -42.93
C GLY A 15 4.07 12.50 -41.46
N TRP A 16 3.84 11.40 -40.78
CA TRP A 16 3.77 11.37 -39.33
C TRP A 16 5.20 11.51 -38.79
N SER A 17 5.58 12.73 -38.43
CA SER A 17 6.78 12.97 -37.65
C SER A 17 6.51 12.46 -36.24
N SER A 18 7.02 11.27 -35.93
CA SER A 18 7.08 10.79 -34.55
C SER A 18 8.08 11.68 -33.79
N VAL A 19 7.57 12.67 -33.08
CA VAL A 19 8.36 13.39 -32.07
C VAL A 19 8.59 12.41 -30.94
N SER A 20 9.73 11.72 -30.94
CA SER A 20 10.18 11.01 -29.75
C SER A 20 10.54 12.08 -28.72
N ALA A 21 9.74 12.22 -27.68
CA ALA A 21 10.09 13.04 -26.52
C ALA A 21 11.38 12.41 -25.92
N GLN A 22 12.50 13.04 -26.17
CA GLN A 22 13.77 12.64 -25.58
C GLN A 22 13.75 13.09 -24.13
N ILE A 23 13.74 12.15 -23.20
CA ILE A 23 13.85 12.46 -21.77
C ILE A 23 15.24 13.05 -21.56
N GLU A 24 15.30 14.32 -21.20
CA GLU A 24 16.54 15.02 -20.94
C GLU A 24 17.19 14.44 -19.66
N GLN A 25 18.32 13.77 -19.80
CA GLN A 25 19.06 13.27 -18.66
C GLN A 25 19.87 14.40 -18.02
N LYS A 26 19.54 14.77 -16.80
CA LYS A 26 20.26 15.78 -16.02
C LYS A 26 21.76 15.49 -15.85
N TRP A 27 22.14 14.20 -15.84
CA TRP A 27 23.50 13.76 -15.63
C TRP A 27 23.97 12.86 -16.79
N LYS A 28 25.22 13.05 -17.22
CA LYS A 28 25.84 12.13 -18.18
C LYS A 28 26.08 10.75 -17.53
N PRO A 29 26.05 9.67 -18.31
CA PRO A 29 26.49 8.36 -17.82
C PRO A 29 27.89 8.46 -17.20
N HIS A 30 28.09 7.86 -16.03
CA HIS A 30 29.36 7.84 -15.29
C HIS A 30 29.89 9.21 -14.83
N ASP A 31 29.03 10.23 -14.73
CA ASP A 31 29.43 11.54 -14.22
C ASP A 31 29.74 11.44 -12.72
N ARG A 32 31.03 11.62 -12.39
CA ARG A 32 31.54 11.55 -11.01
C ARG A 32 31.08 12.72 -10.13
N ASN A 33 30.57 13.79 -10.72
CA ASN A 33 30.01 14.93 -9.98
C ASN A 33 28.54 14.71 -9.57
N ARG A 34 27.91 13.64 -10.07
CA ARG A 34 26.58 13.25 -9.63
C ARG A 34 26.61 12.93 -8.13
N PRO A 35 25.71 13.52 -7.29
CA PRO A 35 25.64 13.21 -5.88
C PRO A 35 25.53 11.71 -5.63
N ALA A 36 26.35 11.20 -4.73
CA ALA A 36 26.23 9.82 -4.27
C ALA A 36 24.95 9.63 -3.45
N PRO A 37 24.30 8.46 -3.52
CA PRO A 37 23.18 8.16 -2.63
C PRO A 37 23.64 8.13 -1.17
N ALA A 38 22.77 8.55 -0.26
CA ALA A 38 23.04 8.41 1.17
C ALA A 38 23.18 6.93 1.55
N ALA A 39 24.13 6.63 2.42
CA ALA A 39 24.24 5.30 3.01
C ALA A 39 23.23 5.16 4.14
N VAL A 40 22.48 4.07 4.16
CA VAL A 40 21.50 3.73 5.19
C VAL A 40 21.78 2.32 5.70
N ASP A 41 21.85 2.12 7.01
CA ASP A 41 21.80 0.77 7.57
C ASP A 41 20.44 0.14 7.25
N PRO A 42 20.39 -0.98 6.50
CA PRO A 42 19.12 -1.55 6.04
C PRO A 42 18.32 -2.25 7.16
N GLY A 43 18.83 -2.31 8.37
CA GLY A 43 18.20 -3.10 9.43
C GLY A 43 18.51 -4.59 9.34
N ALA A 44 17.57 -5.43 9.77
CA ALA A 44 17.67 -6.89 9.69
C ALA A 44 16.28 -7.52 9.55
N PRO A 45 16.14 -8.61 8.78
CA PRO A 45 14.85 -9.32 8.67
C PRO A 45 14.43 -9.93 10.00
N GLY A 46 13.12 -10.07 10.20
CA GLY A 46 12.55 -10.79 11.32
C GLY A 46 12.58 -12.30 11.15
N THR A 47 12.25 -13.00 12.24
CA THR A 47 12.02 -14.45 12.30
C THR A 47 10.67 -14.71 12.97
N GLU A 48 10.22 -15.97 13.07
CA GLU A 48 9.00 -16.30 13.81
C GLU A 48 9.04 -15.84 15.28
N THR A 49 10.21 -15.83 15.89
CA THR A 49 10.36 -15.52 17.32
C THR A 49 10.86 -14.10 17.60
N THR A 50 11.48 -13.46 16.62
CA THR A 50 12.12 -12.16 16.80
C THR A 50 11.69 -11.18 15.71
N PRO A 51 11.12 -10.01 16.07
CA PRO A 51 10.83 -8.97 15.09
C PRO A 51 12.09 -8.52 14.35
N GLY A 52 11.91 -8.09 13.10
CA GLY A 52 13.00 -7.46 12.36
C GLY A 52 13.47 -6.14 12.97
N ARG A 53 14.64 -5.69 12.57
CA ARG A 53 15.14 -4.36 12.89
C ARG A 53 14.88 -3.42 11.70
N PRO A 54 14.18 -2.30 11.91
CA PRO A 54 13.89 -1.34 10.84
C PRO A 54 15.17 -0.74 10.23
N PRO A 55 15.09 -0.22 8.98
CA PRO A 55 16.13 0.64 8.44
C PRO A 55 16.40 1.86 9.32
N GLN A 56 17.63 2.36 9.29
CA GLN A 56 18.08 3.47 10.16
C GLN A 56 17.27 4.76 9.96
N ASP A 57 16.79 5.02 8.75
CA ASP A 57 16.01 6.19 8.37
C ASP A 57 14.49 5.98 8.45
N ALA A 58 14.04 4.86 9.02
CA ALA A 58 12.63 4.56 9.15
C ALA A 58 12.00 5.28 10.36
N ILE A 59 10.77 5.71 10.18
CA ILE A 59 9.87 6.15 11.25
C ILE A 59 9.24 4.89 11.84
N VAL A 60 9.68 4.48 13.01
CA VAL A 60 9.16 3.29 13.69
C VAL A 60 7.81 3.61 14.31
N LEU A 61 6.77 2.92 13.93
CA LEU A 61 5.41 3.09 14.45
C LEU A 61 5.10 2.15 15.61
N PHE A 62 5.75 0.98 15.63
CA PHE A 62 5.70 0.04 16.74
C PHE A 62 6.97 -0.80 16.79
N ASP A 63 7.67 -0.74 17.92
CA ASP A 63 8.94 -1.43 18.21
C ASP A 63 8.85 -2.48 19.32
N GLY A 64 7.61 -2.87 19.69
CA GLY A 64 7.35 -3.82 20.75
C GLY A 64 7.10 -3.21 22.13
N LYS A 65 7.13 -1.87 22.30
CA LYS A 65 7.03 -1.24 23.60
C LYS A 65 5.63 -0.74 23.94
N ASP A 66 5.08 0.18 23.14
CA ASP A 66 3.80 0.80 23.45
C ASP A 66 3.04 1.28 22.20
N LEU A 67 1.81 1.68 22.39
CA LEU A 67 0.92 2.22 21.37
C LEU A 67 0.86 3.75 21.37
N SER A 68 1.84 4.46 21.93
CA SER A 68 1.83 5.92 22.05
C SER A 68 1.72 6.67 20.72
N LYS A 69 2.16 6.04 19.61
CA LYS A 69 2.05 6.57 18.25
C LYS A 69 0.69 6.31 17.60
N TRP A 70 -0.20 5.59 18.28
CA TRP A 70 -1.52 5.21 17.81
C TRP A 70 -2.62 5.82 18.67
N ALA A 71 -3.79 6.03 18.10
CA ALA A 71 -4.97 6.53 18.79
C ALA A 71 -6.23 6.03 18.10
N HIS A 72 -7.36 6.03 18.79
CA HIS A 72 -8.65 5.94 18.13
C HIS A 72 -8.95 7.21 17.33
N LYS A 73 -9.95 7.16 16.45
CA LYS A 73 -10.33 8.27 15.57
C LYS A 73 -10.66 9.57 16.32
N ASP A 74 -11.15 9.47 17.54
CA ASP A 74 -11.45 10.60 18.43
C ASP A 74 -10.22 11.15 19.17
N GLY A 75 -9.02 10.61 18.90
CA GLY A 75 -7.76 10.98 19.54
C GLY A 75 -7.51 10.30 20.90
N SER A 76 -8.45 9.52 21.42
CA SER A 76 -8.27 8.76 22.65
C SER A 76 -7.19 7.67 22.49
N ALA A 77 -6.63 7.21 23.61
CA ALA A 77 -5.59 6.17 23.60
C ALA A 77 -6.11 4.87 22.98
N ALA A 78 -5.29 4.25 22.12
CA ALA A 78 -5.62 2.95 21.55
C ALA A 78 -5.84 1.90 22.65
N LYS A 79 -6.94 1.16 22.56
CA LYS A 79 -7.36 0.15 23.56
C LYS A 79 -6.96 -1.26 23.20
N TRP A 80 -6.19 -1.44 22.14
CA TRP A 80 -5.68 -2.75 21.75
C TRP A 80 -4.68 -3.26 22.78
N LYS A 81 -4.58 -4.57 22.89
CA LYS A 81 -3.75 -5.21 23.91
C LYS A 81 -2.28 -5.14 23.49
N ASN A 82 -1.48 -4.40 24.27
CA ASN A 82 -0.03 -4.42 24.14
C ASN A 82 0.54 -5.66 24.84
N ALA A 83 1.41 -6.39 24.18
CA ALA A 83 2.11 -7.57 24.69
C ALA A 83 3.59 -7.50 24.32
N ASP A 84 4.40 -8.46 24.78
CA ASP A 84 5.82 -8.50 24.48
C ASP A 84 6.03 -8.59 22.95
N ASN A 85 6.65 -7.55 22.38
CA ASN A 85 7.00 -7.44 20.98
C ASN A 85 5.85 -7.40 19.95
N TYR A 86 4.59 -7.38 20.35
CA TYR A 86 3.44 -7.20 19.47
C TYR A 86 2.27 -6.52 20.18
N PHE A 87 1.30 -6.06 19.43
CA PHE A 87 -0.02 -5.73 19.95
C PHE A 87 -1.10 -6.52 19.22
N GLU A 88 -2.25 -6.68 19.85
CA GLU A 88 -3.36 -7.49 19.40
C GLU A 88 -4.65 -6.70 19.39
N VAL A 89 -5.42 -6.84 18.34
CA VAL A 89 -6.77 -6.28 18.25
C VAL A 89 -7.60 -6.77 19.43
N VAL A 90 -8.21 -5.84 20.16
CA VAL A 90 -9.26 -6.16 21.13
C VAL A 90 -10.60 -5.93 20.45
N PRO A 91 -11.35 -6.97 20.13
CA PRO A 91 -12.59 -6.88 19.38
C PRO A 91 -13.57 -5.85 19.95
N LYS A 92 -14.20 -5.07 19.08
CA LYS A 92 -15.20 -4.04 19.41
C LYS A 92 -14.67 -2.81 20.17
N THR A 93 -13.35 -2.61 20.15
CA THR A 93 -12.78 -1.37 20.70
C THR A 93 -12.59 -0.29 19.64
N GLY A 94 -12.72 -0.67 18.36
CA GLY A 94 -12.60 0.19 17.19
C GLY A 94 -11.19 0.26 16.63
N ASP A 95 -11.10 0.81 15.43
CA ASP A 95 -9.88 0.96 14.67
C ASP A 95 -8.88 1.88 15.37
N ILE A 96 -7.60 1.72 15.03
CA ILE A 96 -6.54 2.61 15.51
C ILE A 96 -5.83 3.28 14.34
N PHE A 97 -5.43 4.51 14.55
CA PHE A 97 -4.84 5.39 13.55
C PHE A 97 -3.48 5.89 14.03
N THR A 98 -2.54 6.06 13.13
CA THR A 98 -1.29 6.75 13.48
C THR A 98 -1.59 8.20 13.83
N ARG A 99 -0.90 8.74 14.87
CA ARG A 99 -1.02 10.16 15.22
C ARG A 99 -0.38 11.06 14.16
N GLN A 100 0.66 10.56 13.50
CA GLN A 100 1.31 11.24 12.38
C GLN A 100 0.66 10.81 11.06
N PRO A 101 0.34 11.76 10.16
CA PRO A 101 -0.14 11.46 8.82
C PRO A 101 1.01 11.16 7.87
N PHE A 102 0.75 10.32 6.86
CA PHE A 102 1.69 9.91 5.82
C PHE A 102 1.07 10.03 4.42
N GLY A 103 1.93 10.22 3.42
CA GLY A 103 1.59 10.23 1.99
C GLY A 103 2.34 9.13 1.25
N ASP A 104 3.20 9.50 0.31
CA ASP A 104 4.06 8.55 -0.41
C ASP A 104 5.01 7.86 0.56
N MET A 105 5.04 6.53 0.55
CA MET A 105 5.80 5.78 1.55
C MET A 105 6.16 4.37 1.11
N GLN A 106 7.24 3.87 1.71
CA GLN A 106 7.49 2.46 1.91
C GLN A 106 7.00 2.11 3.32
N LEU A 107 6.08 1.17 3.43
CA LEU A 107 5.52 0.68 4.69
C LEU A 107 5.87 -0.80 4.87
N HIS A 108 6.31 -1.15 6.06
CA HIS A 108 6.46 -2.54 6.49
C HIS A 108 5.53 -2.84 7.65
N VAL A 109 4.84 -3.96 7.59
CA VAL A 109 3.95 -4.46 8.65
C VAL A 109 4.14 -5.96 8.79
N GLU A 110 4.42 -6.42 10.01
CA GLU A 110 4.30 -7.85 10.34
C GLU A 110 2.97 -8.10 11.06
N PHE A 111 2.24 -9.13 10.64
CA PHE A 111 0.96 -9.50 11.24
C PHE A 111 0.83 -11.01 11.37
N ALA A 112 -0.06 -11.47 12.26
CA ALA A 112 -0.39 -12.88 12.39
C ALA A 112 -1.86 -13.05 12.78
N GLU A 113 -2.55 -13.91 12.07
CA GLU A 113 -3.94 -14.25 12.33
C GLU A 113 -4.08 -15.10 13.60
N PRO A 114 -5.26 -15.09 14.25
CA PRO A 114 -5.48 -15.79 15.49
C PRO A 114 -5.40 -17.31 15.35
N VAL A 115 -4.93 -17.97 16.43
CA VAL A 115 -4.91 -19.44 16.58
C VAL A 115 -5.71 -19.82 17.82
N PRO A 116 -6.60 -20.82 17.75
CA PRO A 116 -7.03 -21.55 16.55
C PRO A 116 -7.81 -20.63 15.60
N PRO A 117 -7.76 -20.89 14.27
CA PRO A 117 -8.58 -20.13 13.32
C PRO A 117 -10.06 -20.33 13.63
N ARG A 118 -10.84 -19.26 13.51
CA ARG A 118 -12.29 -19.26 13.75
C ARG A 118 -12.99 -18.54 12.60
N GLY A 119 -14.20 -18.97 12.30
CA GLY A 119 -14.98 -18.43 11.19
C GLY A 119 -14.56 -18.97 9.84
N GLU A 120 -15.26 -18.53 8.82
CA GLU A 120 -15.06 -18.87 7.42
C GLU A 120 -15.16 -17.60 6.58
N ASP A 121 -14.70 -17.64 5.33
CA ASP A 121 -14.81 -16.53 4.39
C ASP A 121 -14.21 -15.23 4.98
N GLN A 122 -14.92 -14.13 4.93
CA GLN A 122 -14.50 -12.84 5.50
C GLN A 122 -14.59 -12.79 7.03
N ASP A 123 -15.22 -13.75 7.67
CA ASP A 123 -15.27 -13.88 9.14
C ASP A 123 -14.16 -14.82 9.65
N ARG A 124 -12.92 -14.66 9.11
CA ARG A 124 -11.78 -15.49 9.49
C ARG A 124 -10.48 -14.68 9.55
N GLY A 125 -10.08 -14.29 10.76
CA GLY A 125 -8.83 -13.54 10.99
C GLY A 125 -8.79 -12.22 10.22
N ASN A 126 -9.94 -11.54 10.10
CA ASN A 126 -10.08 -10.34 9.29
C ASN A 126 -9.56 -9.09 10.03
N SER A 127 -8.85 -8.26 9.30
CA SER A 127 -8.40 -6.93 9.64
C SER A 127 -8.03 -6.19 8.34
N GLY A 128 -7.46 -5.00 8.43
CA GLY A 128 -7.02 -4.22 7.27
C GLY A 128 -5.84 -3.32 7.60
N VAL A 129 -4.94 -3.16 6.63
CA VAL A 129 -3.93 -2.09 6.61
C VAL A 129 -4.48 -1.02 5.67
N ILE A 130 -5.11 0.03 6.25
CA ILE A 130 -5.84 1.04 5.49
C ILE A 130 -4.99 2.29 5.39
N ILE A 131 -4.34 2.43 4.24
CA ILE A 131 -3.44 3.53 3.93
C ILE A 131 -4.27 4.81 3.80
N MET A 132 -3.85 5.88 4.49
CA MET A 132 -4.55 7.17 4.53
C MET A 132 -5.99 7.06 5.08
N GLY A 133 -6.37 5.94 5.74
CA GLY A 133 -7.74 5.68 6.17
C GLY A 133 -8.75 5.53 5.01
N LEU A 134 -8.27 5.23 3.80
CA LEU A 134 -9.05 5.19 2.56
C LEU A 134 -8.74 3.99 1.67
N TYR A 135 -7.50 3.50 1.66
CA TYR A 135 -7.00 2.54 0.68
C TYR A 135 -6.51 1.28 1.38
N GLU A 136 -7.34 0.27 1.39
CA GLU A 136 -7.10 -0.95 2.16
C GLU A 136 -6.31 -1.98 1.39
N VAL A 137 -5.23 -2.47 2.02
CA VAL A 137 -4.61 -3.76 1.73
C VAL A 137 -5.17 -4.75 2.75
N GLN A 138 -5.92 -5.73 2.26
CA GLN A 138 -6.65 -6.68 3.09
C GLN A 138 -5.74 -7.56 3.96
N VAL A 139 -6.10 -7.72 5.22
CA VAL A 139 -5.56 -8.72 6.15
C VAL A 139 -6.64 -9.77 6.41
N LEU A 140 -6.35 -11.03 6.09
CA LEU A 140 -7.29 -12.14 6.24
C LEU A 140 -6.52 -13.45 6.42
N ASP A 141 -7.05 -14.40 7.19
CA ASP A 141 -6.59 -15.78 7.13
C ASP A 141 -7.04 -16.43 5.81
N SER A 142 -6.21 -16.23 4.78
CA SER A 142 -6.43 -16.80 3.44
C SER A 142 -5.76 -18.16 3.25
N TYR A 143 -5.12 -18.71 4.28
CA TYR A 143 -4.47 -20.01 4.20
C TYR A 143 -5.50 -21.13 4.16
N HIS A 144 -5.58 -21.81 3.00
CA HIS A 144 -6.62 -22.82 2.73
C HIS A 144 -8.06 -22.34 2.98
N SER A 145 -8.29 -21.03 2.96
CA SER A 145 -9.60 -20.41 3.10
C SER A 145 -10.17 -20.01 1.73
N LYS A 146 -11.49 -20.03 1.61
CA LYS A 146 -12.20 -19.62 0.41
C LYS A 146 -12.98 -18.36 0.71
N THR A 147 -12.76 -17.32 -0.10
CA THR A 147 -13.54 -16.08 -0.12
C THR A 147 -13.54 -15.53 -1.53
N TYR A 148 -14.21 -14.41 -1.76
CA TYR A 148 -14.13 -13.71 -3.04
C TYR A 148 -12.68 -13.23 -3.30
N PRO A 149 -12.19 -13.29 -4.55
CA PRO A 149 -10.78 -13.06 -4.85
C PRO A 149 -10.25 -11.70 -4.43
N ASP A 150 -11.04 -10.63 -4.58
CA ASP A 150 -10.69 -9.25 -4.23
C ASP A 150 -10.86 -8.91 -2.74
N GLY A 151 -11.13 -9.91 -1.90
CA GLY A 151 -11.11 -9.85 -0.44
C GLY A 151 -10.10 -10.80 0.19
N GLN A 152 -9.22 -11.43 -0.59
CA GLN A 152 -8.12 -12.26 -0.09
C GLN A 152 -7.03 -11.39 0.56
N ALA A 153 -6.20 -11.98 1.41
CA ALA A 153 -5.02 -11.30 1.97
C ALA A 153 -4.13 -10.71 0.86
N GLY A 154 -3.77 -9.43 0.98
CA GLY A 154 -2.99 -8.70 -0.03
C GLY A 154 -3.80 -8.15 -1.19
N ALA A 155 -5.13 -8.30 -1.20
CA ALA A 155 -6.00 -7.61 -2.14
C ALA A 155 -5.99 -6.09 -1.89
N VAL A 156 -6.11 -5.28 -2.95
CA VAL A 156 -6.68 -3.94 -2.83
C VAL A 156 -8.18 -4.13 -2.72
N TYR A 157 -8.72 -4.03 -1.49
CA TYR A 157 -10.03 -4.56 -1.12
C TYR A 157 -11.16 -4.08 -2.02
N GLY A 158 -11.88 -5.04 -2.61
CA GLY A 158 -12.99 -4.79 -3.53
C GLY A 158 -12.59 -4.24 -4.90
N GLN A 159 -11.28 -4.12 -5.20
CA GLN A 159 -10.81 -3.61 -6.51
C GLN A 159 -9.91 -4.61 -7.25
N TYR A 160 -8.88 -5.14 -6.59
CA TYR A 160 -7.94 -6.06 -7.22
C TYR A 160 -7.64 -7.27 -6.34
N PRO A 161 -7.83 -8.49 -6.82
CA PRO A 161 -7.32 -9.68 -6.14
C PRO A 161 -5.79 -9.66 -6.10
N PRO A 162 -5.16 -10.35 -5.13
CA PRO A 162 -3.72 -10.58 -5.18
C PRO A 162 -3.36 -11.46 -6.39
N LEU A 163 -2.20 -11.24 -6.99
CA LEU A 163 -1.69 -12.03 -8.11
C LEU A 163 -1.56 -13.52 -7.76
N VAL A 164 -1.22 -13.81 -6.52
CA VAL A 164 -1.13 -15.16 -5.95
C VAL A 164 -1.48 -15.11 -4.46
N ASN A 165 -1.94 -16.22 -3.89
CA ASN A 165 -2.11 -16.36 -2.44
C ASN A 165 -0.77 -16.78 -1.81
N ALA A 166 -0.09 -15.85 -1.14
CA ALA A 166 1.18 -16.06 -0.47
C ALA A 166 1.04 -16.23 1.06
N SER A 167 -0.17 -16.53 1.56
CA SER A 167 -0.46 -16.65 2.99
C SER A 167 0.24 -17.85 3.63
N ARG A 168 0.74 -17.65 4.84
CA ARG A 168 1.22 -18.70 5.73
C ARG A 168 0.08 -19.23 6.61
N PRO A 169 0.24 -20.40 7.26
CA PRO A 169 -0.73 -20.87 8.24
C PRO A 169 -1.02 -19.84 9.33
N PRO A 170 -2.28 -19.77 9.83
CA PRO A 170 -2.62 -18.86 10.93
C PRO A 170 -1.71 -19.08 12.14
N GLY A 171 -1.40 -18.01 12.84
CA GLY A 171 -0.47 -17.98 13.96
C GLY A 171 0.98 -17.74 13.58
N GLN A 172 1.39 -18.03 12.34
CA GLN A 172 2.71 -17.65 11.84
C GLN A 172 2.74 -16.18 11.45
N TRP A 173 3.89 -15.54 11.68
CA TRP A 173 4.09 -14.16 11.28
C TRP A 173 4.21 -14.03 9.77
N GLN A 174 3.45 -13.10 9.24
CA GLN A 174 3.42 -12.72 7.84
C GLN A 174 3.90 -11.28 7.68
N THR A 175 4.39 -10.92 6.50
CA THR A 175 4.89 -9.58 6.22
C THR A 175 4.16 -8.97 5.05
N TYR A 176 3.83 -7.69 5.17
CA TYR A 176 3.59 -6.82 4.04
C TYR A 176 4.73 -5.82 3.91
N ASP A 177 5.31 -5.76 2.71
CA ASP A 177 6.15 -4.66 2.26
C ASP A 177 5.37 -3.92 1.16
N ILE A 178 5.00 -2.69 1.45
CA ILE A 178 4.10 -1.89 0.62
C ILE A 178 4.84 -0.64 0.14
N ILE A 179 4.79 -0.37 -1.17
CA ILE A 179 5.18 0.92 -1.75
C ILE A 179 3.90 1.60 -2.20
N PHE A 180 3.63 2.77 -1.64
CA PHE A 180 2.43 3.52 -1.92
C PHE A 180 2.76 4.93 -2.40
N HIS A 181 2.10 5.33 -3.48
CA HIS A 181 2.09 6.70 -3.99
C HIS A 181 0.68 7.27 -3.85
N ALA A 182 0.57 8.32 -3.07
CA ALA A 182 -0.70 8.98 -2.78
C ALA A 182 -1.28 9.67 -4.03
N PRO A 183 -2.60 9.82 -4.13
CA PRO A 183 -3.19 10.58 -5.22
C PRO A 183 -2.81 12.06 -5.11
N ARG A 184 -2.84 12.74 -6.25
CA ARG A 184 -2.60 14.19 -6.32
C ARG A 184 -3.81 14.89 -6.88
N PHE A 185 -4.12 16.03 -6.30
CA PHE A 185 -5.23 16.90 -6.72
C PHE A 185 -4.69 18.31 -7.01
N ASP A 186 -5.32 19.01 -7.93
CA ASP A 186 -5.08 20.45 -8.12
C ASP A 186 -5.80 21.28 -7.06
N ASP A 187 -5.57 22.60 -7.07
CA ASP A 187 -6.19 23.53 -6.14
C ASP A 187 -7.73 23.59 -6.25
N GLY A 188 -8.28 23.16 -7.38
CA GLY A 188 -9.72 23.03 -7.61
C GLY A 188 -10.30 21.69 -7.15
N GLY A 189 -9.47 20.78 -6.64
CA GLY A 189 -9.86 19.45 -6.19
C GLY A 189 -10.02 18.41 -7.31
N LYS A 190 -9.56 18.71 -8.52
CA LYS A 190 -9.55 17.73 -9.62
C LYS A 190 -8.40 16.76 -9.43
N LEU A 191 -8.66 15.47 -9.61
CA LEU A 191 -7.62 14.43 -9.60
C LEU A 191 -6.64 14.67 -10.76
N LEU A 192 -5.36 14.81 -10.42
CA LEU A 192 -4.24 14.92 -11.36
C LEU A 192 -3.56 13.58 -11.58
N ARG A 193 -3.41 12.78 -10.51
CA ARG A 193 -2.81 11.45 -10.52
C ARG A 193 -3.53 10.58 -9.50
N PRO A 194 -3.97 9.38 -9.86
CA PRO A 194 -4.53 8.42 -8.91
C PRO A 194 -3.45 7.88 -7.96
N ALA A 195 -3.87 7.22 -6.90
CA ALA A 195 -2.97 6.46 -6.04
C ALA A 195 -2.50 5.20 -6.74
N HIS A 196 -1.25 4.79 -6.43
CA HIS A 196 -0.67 3.54 -6.90
C HIS A 196 -0.11 2.75 -5.73
N VAL A 197 -0.23 1.43 -5.79
CA VAL A 197 0.30 0.55 -4.76
C VAL A 197 1.00 -0.68 -5.33
N THR A 198 2.16 -1.00 -4.76
CA THR A 198 2.85 -2.28 -4.92
C THR A 198 2.87 -2.97 -3.58
N VAL A 199 2.51 -4.25 -3.53
CA VAL A 199 2.50 -5.05 -2.30
C VAL A 199 3.28 -6.34 -2.49
N LEU A 200 4.23 -6.58 -1.59
CA LEU A 200 4.84 -7.89 -1.41
C LEU A 200 4.26 -8.52 -0.13
N HIS A 201 3.72 -9.72 -0.25
CA HIS A 201 3.24 -10.54 0.85
C HIS A 201 4.21 -11.69 1.09
N ASN A 202 4.85 -11.75 2.24
CA ASN A 202 5.92 -12.73 2.55
C ASN A 202 7.05 -12.73 1.50
N GLY A 203 7.40 -11.56 0.97
CA GLY A 203 8.40 -11.38 -0.08
C GLY A 203 7.93 -11.75 -1.49
N VAL A 204 6.68 -12.18 -1.67
CA VAL A 204 6.08 -12.50 -2.98
C VAL A 204 5.26 -11.32 -3.48
N LEU A 205 5.47 -10.89 -4.73
CA LEU A 205 4.71 -9.80 -5.35
C LEU A 205 3.25 -10.22 -5.52
N VAL A 206 2.35 -9.45 -4.89
CA VAL A 206 0.89 -9.71 -4.95
C VAL A 206 0.11 -8.55 -5.57
N GLN A 207 0.68 -7.32 -5.57
CA GLN A 207 0.18 -6.18 -6.33
C GLN A 207 1.36 -5.48 -7.00
N ASP A 208 1.30 -5.26 -8.31
CA ASP A 208 2.39 -4.67 -9.11
C ASP A 208 1.99 -3.28 -9.61
N ASN A 209 2.31 -2.24 -8.84
CA ASN A 209 2.05 -0.84 -9.18
C ASN A 209 0.64 -0.59 -9.72
N VAL A 210 -0.37 -1.22 -9.08
CA VAL A 210 -1.76 -1.09 -9.52
C VAL A 210 -2.31 0.30 -9.20
N GLU A 211 -3.09 0.84 -10.12
CA GLU A 211 -3.83 2.09 -9.93
C GLU A 211 -5.07 1.83 -9.06
N ILE A 212 -5.20 2.56 -7.96
CA ILE A 212 -6.38 2.48 -7.08
C ILE A 212 -7.48 3.38 -7.67
N HIS A 213 -8.72 2.91 -7.71
CA HIS A 213 -9.84 3.62 -8.38
C HIS A 213 -10.59 4.61 -7.47
N GLY A 214 -10.15 4.81 -6.23
CA GLY A 214 -10.79 5.60 -5.19
C GLY A 214 -10.80 4.86 -3.86
N PRO A 215 -11.54 5.30 -2.83
CA PRO A 215 -11.63 4.59 -1.55
C PRO A 215 -12.02 3.13 -1.76
N THR A 216 -11.34 2.21 -1.07
CA THR A 216 -11.65 0.79 -1.10
C THR A 216 -12.96 0.47 -0.41
N ALA A 217 -13.50 -0.75 -0.61
CA ALA A 217 -14.79 -1.22 -0.09
C ALA A 217 -16.01 -0.43 -0.59
N THR A 218 -15.82 0.53 -1.48
CA THR A 218 -16.90 1.32 -2.09
C THR A 218 -16.68 1.42 -3.61
N SER A 219 -17.70 1.89 -4.32
CA SER A 219 -17.57 2.30 -5.73
C SER A 219 -17.48 3.82 -5.86
N ASP A 220 -17.16 4.52 -4.78
CA ASP A 220 -17.07 5.97 -4.78
C ASP A 220 -15.85 6.44 -5.58
N PRO A 221 -15.99 7.51 -6.38
CA PRO A 221 -14.86 8.14 -7.01
C PRO A 221 -13.96 8.84 -5.98
N TYR A 222 -12.76 9.19 -6.43
CA TYR A 222 -11.88 10.05 -5.64
C TYR A 222 -12.59 11.34 -5.19
N LYS A 223 -12.37 11.69 -3.91
CA LYS A 223 -12.71 13.00 -3.35
C LYS A 223 -11.42 13.69 -2.92
N PRO A 224 -11.25 15.00 -3.14
CA PRO A 224 -10.06 15.72 -2.69
C PRO A 224 -9.85 15.53 -1.19
N HIS A 225 -8.62 15.29 -0.81
CA HIS A 225 -8.19 15.15 0.58
C HIS A 225 -6.77 15.67 0.76
N ALA A 226 -6.30 15.79 1.99
CA ALA A 226 -4.94 16.22 2.28
C ALA A 226 -3.90 15.25 1.67
N ALA A 227 -2.73 15.79 1.31
CA ALA A 227 -1.63 15.00 0.74
C ALA A 227 -1.09 13.91 1.68
N LYS A 228 -1.31 14.06 2.99
CA LYS A 228 -0.96 13.10 4.03
C LYS A 228 -2.15 12.90 4.96
N LEU A 229 -2.47 11.65 5.26
CA LEU A 229 -3.50 11.24 6.23
C LEU A 229 -2.97 10.08 7.09
N PRO A 230 -3.58 9.80 8.25
CA PRO A 230 -3.17 8.68 9.11
C PRO A 230 -3.24 7.32 8.41
N LEU A 231 -2.30 6.45 8.75
CA LEU A 231 -2.43 5.01 8.52
C LEU A 231 -3.41 4.44 9.56
N GLU A 232 -4.29 3.56 9.13
CA GLU A 232 -5.30 2.90 9.96
C GLU A 232 -5.05 1.39 10.01
N LEU A 233 -5.26 0.78 11.16
CA LEU A 233 -5.40 -0.67 11.34
C LEU A 233 -6.80 -0.97 11.84
N GLN A 234 -7.46 -1.93 11.20
CA GLN A 234 -8.88 -2.20 11.38
C GLN A 234 -9.17 -3.20 12.52
N ASP A 235 -10.14 -2.90 13.35
CA ASP A 235 -10.83 -3.84 14.24
C ASP A 235 -12.04 -4.47 13.55
N HIS A 236 -11.83 -5.62 12.91
CA HIS A 236 -12.93 -6.40 12.32
C HIS A 236 -13.39 -7.55 13.25
N ASN A 237 -13.35 -7.34 14.56
CA ASN A 237 -13.74 -8.32 15.60
C ASN A 237 -12.86 -9.58 15.70
N HIS A 238 -11.69 -9.59 15.08
CA HIS A 238 -10.73 -10.69 15.15
C HIS A 238 -9.46 -10.25 15.87
N PRO A 239 -8.91 -11.05 16.81
CA PRO A 239 -7.71 -10.70 17.57
C PRO A 239 -6.43 -10.93 16.72
N VAL A 240 -6.34 -10.23 15.59
CA VAL A 240 -5.15 -10.19 14.75
C VAL A 240 -4.03 -9.50 15.51
N ARG A 241 -2.81 -10.03 15.40
CA ARG A 241 -1.62 -9.48 16.04
C ARG A 241 -0.77 -8.73 15.02
N PHE A 242 -0.14 -7.65 15.47
CA PHE A 242 0.73 -6.80 14.68
C PHE A 242 2.05 -6.54 15.41
N ARG A 243 3.17 -6.47 14.66
CA ARG A 243 4.48 -6.11 15.19
C ARG A 243 5.36 -5.47 14.13
N ASN A 244 6.50 -4.91 14.52
CA ASN A 244 7.53 -4.38 13.62
C ASN A 244 6.94 -3.51 12.50
N ILE A 245 6.24 -2.44 12.89
CA ILE A 245 5.61 -1.52 11.93
C ILE A 245 6.48 -0.29 11.78
N TRP A 246 6.87 -0.01 10.53
CA TRP A 246 7.66 1.18 10.22
C TRP A 246 7.38 1.72 8.83
N ILE A 247 7.66 3.01 8.66
CA ILE A 247 7.49 3.74 7.40
C ILE A 247 8.80 4.45 7.04
N ARG A 248 9.16 4.45 5.77
CA ARG A 248 10.06 5.43 5.17
C ARG A 248 9.24 6.30 4.23
N GLU A 249 9.24 7.61 4.48
CA GLU A 249 8.60 8.55 3.56
C GLU A 249 9.41 8.59 2.26
N LEU A 250 8.73 8.52 1.15
CA LEU A 250 9.32 8.68 -0.18
C LEU A 250 9.26 10.16 -0.55
N ALA A 251 10.32 10.63 -1.21
CA ALA A 251 10.28 11.96 -1.81
C ALA A 251 9.17 11.98 -2.88
N ASP A 252 8.50 13.11 -3.02
CA ASP A 252 7.57 13.32 -4.11
C ASP A 252 8.31 13.03 -5.42
N GLY A 253 7.91 11.95 -6.11
CA GLY A 253 8.43 11.65 -7.43
C GLY A 253 7.86 12.69 -8.39
N ASP A 254 8.76 13.42 -9.05
CA ASP A 254 8.46 14.30 -10.19
C ASP A 254 7.87 13.47 -11.36
#